data_d26725e46a17a90688e223cd94b97225
#
_entry.id   d26725e46a17a90688e223cd94b97225
#
_cell.length_a   1.000
_cell.length_b   1.000
_cell.length_c   1.000
_cell.angle_alpha   90.00
_cell.angle_beta   90.00
_cell.angle_gamma   90.00
#
_symmetry.space_group_name_H-M   'P 1'
#
loop_
_entity.id
_entity.type
_entity.pdbx_description
1 polymer ?
#
loop_
_entity_poly.entity_id
_entity_poly.type
_entity_poly.pdbx_seq_one_letter_code
_entity_poly.pdbx_strand_id
1 'polypeptide(L)'
;MIKIKSQIDSIFPTPIYRSNIERNLTKQELNFIEKEKKTLVKNEGNYTSKNNYILKNKSLSKIKDFLEICIKNYFDNIVLPATNVTPYITQSWLNFTKINEFHHTHCHPNSYISGVFYIKCDDGDGISFNKNVYNQIKIDASKLNIFNADSWDYGLKTGDVILFPSYLQHAVKIRNIDKSIRTSLAFNVFVKGNLGNNQNLTELIL
;
A
#
# COMPACT_ATOMS: atom_id res chain seq x y z
N MET A 1 30.16 30.01 -24.66
CA MET A 1 29.29 29.24 -23.72
C MET A 1 30.04 27.97 -23.32
N ILE A 2 30.15 27.71 -22.02
CA ILE A 2 30.72 26.46 -21.48
C ILE A 2 29.68 25.35 -21.65
N LYS A 3 29.98 24.26 -22.34
CA LYS A 3 29.13 23.08 -22.43
C LYS A 3 29.37 22.21 -21.21
N ILE A 4 28.30 21.92 -20.45
CA ILE A 4 28.32 21.03 -19.29
C ILE A 4 27.70 19.71 -19.69
N LYS A 5 28.32 18.58 -19.36
CA LYS A 5 27.73 17.25 -19.39
C LYS A 5 27.48 16.86 -17.93
N SER A 6 26.22 16.67 -17.55
CA SER A 6 25.84 16.31 -16.18
C SER A 6 24.91 15.11 -16.20
N GLN A 7 24.89 14.36 -15.10
CA GLN A 7 23.99 13.25 -14.82
C GLN A 7 23.48 13.41 -13.39
N ILE A 8 22.22 13.05 -13.15
CA ILE A 8 21.60 13.04 -11.83
C ILE A 8 21.14 11.62 -11.56
N ASP A 9 21.67 11.01 -10.52
CA ASP A 9 21.34 9.65 -10.11
C ASP A 9 20.40 9.65 -8.92
N SER A 10 19.42 8.72 -8.91
CA SER A 10 18.56 8.45 -7.77
C SER A 10 19.16 7.32 -6.96
N ILE A 11 19.70 7.65 -5.76
CA ILE A 11 20.25 6.65 -4.84
C ILE A 11 19.23 6.31 -3.75
N PHE A 12 19.09 5.02 -3.44
CA PHE A 12 18.18 4.50 -2.42
C PHE A 12 16.71 4.92 -2.64
N PRO A 13 16.15 4.71 -3.84
CA PRO A 13 14.76 5.05 -4.11
C PRO A 13 13.81 4.21 -3.26
N THR A 14 12.73 4.81 -2.78
CA THR A 14 11.66 4.09 -2.10
C THR A 14 10.85 3.28 -3.12
N PRO A 15 10.81 1.95 -3.03
CA PRO A 15 10.09 1.13 -4.00
C PRO A 15 8.58 1.18 -3.77
N ILE A 16 7.82 1.47 -4.83
CA ILE A 16 6.37 1.36 -4.87
C ILE A 16 6.02 0.38 -5.98
N TYR A 17 5.51 -0.81 -5.60
CA TYR A 17 5.07 -1.82 -6.54
C TYR A 17 3.59 -1.60 -6.90
N ARG A 18 3.25 -1.75 -8.17
CA ARG A 18 1.86 -1.67 -8.66
C ARG A 18 1.57 -2.80 -9.62
N SER A 19 0.35 -3.33 -9.54
CA SER A 19 -0.20 -4.32 -10.46
C SER A 19 -1.72 -4.17 -10.53
N ASN A 20 -2.36 -4.90 -11.44
CA ASN A 20 -3.82 -4.96 -11.57
C ASN A 20 -4.25 -6.42 -11.73
N ILE A 21 -5.39 -6.79 -11.13
CA ILE A 21 -5.91 -8.17 -11.20
C ILE A 21 -6.44 -8.55 -12.60
N GLU A 22 -6.66 -7.57 -13.47
CA GLU A 22 -7.10 -7.70 -14.86
C GLU A 22 -8.36 -8.57 -15.06
N ARG A 23 -9.23 -8.59 -14.07
CA ARG A 23 -10.55 -9.23 -14.13
C ARG A 23 -11.57 -8.50 -13.28
N ASN A 24 -12.83 -8.67 -13.61
CA ASN A 24 -13.92 -8.27 -12.75
C ASN A 24 -13.95 -9.13 -11.48
N LEU A 25 -14.37 -8.50 -10.36
CA LEU A 25 -14.65 -9.23 -9.13
C LEU A 25 -15.90 -10.12 -9.32
N THR A 26 -15.83 -11.32 -8.76
CA THR A 26 -16.92 -12.28 -8.82
C THR A 26 -18.11 -11.84 -7.94
N LYS A 27 -19.31 -12.36 -8.25
CA LYS A 27 -20.49 -12.13 -7.40
C LYS A 27 -20.25 -12.56 -5.94
N GLN A 28 -19.50 -13.65 -5.74
CA GLN A 28 -19.18 -14.16 -4.40
C GLN A 28 -18.30 -13.19 -3.62
N GLU A 29 -17.26 -12.63 -4.27
CA GLU A 29 -16.37 -11.61 -3.69
C GLU A 29 -17.17 -10.36 -3.31
N LEU A 30 -17.98 -9.83 -4.25
CA LEU A 30 -18.80 -8.65 -4.03
C LEU A 30 -19.83 -8.84 -2.92
N ASN A 31 -20.54 -9.99 -2.90
CA ASN A 31 -21.53 -10.29 -1.86
C ASN A 31 -20.89 -10.37 -0.47
N PHE A 32 -19.68 -10.92 -0.36
CA PHE A 32 -18.95 -10.93 0.90
C PHE A 32 -18.60 -9.50 1.36
N ILE A 33 -18.10 -8.66 0.46
CA ILE A 33 -17.74 -7.26 0.76
C ILE A 33 -18.98 -6.47 1.21
N GLU A 34 -20.12 -6.61 0.52
CA GLU A 34 -21.38 -5.96 0.91
C GLU A 34 -21.92 -6.47 2.26
N LYS A 35 -21.64 -7.73 2.63
CA LYS A 35 -21.97 -8.26 3.96
C LYS A 35 -21.12 -7.58 5.05
N GLU A 36 -19.81 -7.46 4.85
CA GLU A 36 -18.90 -6.80 5.79
C GLU A 36 -19.27 -5.32 6.01
N LYS A 37 -19.79 -4.66 4.96
CA LYS A 37 -20.26 -3.27 5.00
C LYS A 37 -21.44 -3.03 5.96
N LYS A 38 -22.10 -4.07 6.44
CA LYS A 38 -23.19 -3.95 7.41
C LYS A 38 -22.71 -3.78 8.86
N THR A 39 -21.42 -4.05 9.14
CA THR A 39 -20.83 -4.02 10.48
C THR A 39 -19.55 -3.19 10.47
N LEU A 40 -19.69 -1.88 10.21
CA LEU A 40 -18.55 -0.98 10.12
C LEU A 40 -18.12 -0.46 11.49
N VAL A 41 -16.82 -0.21 11.62
CA VAL A 41 -16.21 0.48 12.76
C VAL A 41 -15.74 1.85 12.27
N LYS A 42 -16.03 2.89 13.06
CA LYS A 42 -15.54 4.24 12.77
C LYS A 42 -14.02 4.28 12.94
N ASN A 43 -13.35 4.79 11.93
CA ASN A 43 -11.93 5.11 11.95
C ASN A 43 -11.74 6.63 11.86
N GLU A 44 -10.51 7.11 11.99
CA GLU A 44 -10.21 8.53 11.79
C GLU A 44 -10.36 8.91 10.32
N GLY A 45 -11.46 9.62 10.03
CA GLY A 45 -11.80 10.13 8.72
C GLY A 45 -12.59 9.20 7.80
N ASN A 46 -12.73 7.90 8.12
CA ASN A 46 -13.50 6.93 7.32
C ASN A 46 -14.08 5.79 8.17
N TYR A 47 -14.46 4.69 7.52
CA TYR A 47 -14.93 3.47 8.19
C TYR A 47 -14.13 2.25 7.75
N THR A 48 -13.94 1.28 8.66
CA THR A 48 -13.32 -0.01 8.39
C THR A 48 -14.26 -1.17 8.66
N SER A 49 -13.96 -2.34 8.11
CA SER A 49 -14.62 -3.59 8.54
C SER A 49 -14.26 -3.90 9.99
N LYS A 50 -15.20 -4.49 10.73
CA LYS A 50 -14.95 -5.02 12.08
C LYS A 50 -13.97 -6.19 12.05
N ASN A 51 -14.00 -7.00 10.99
CA ASN A 51 -13.11 -8.12 10.79
C ASN A 51 -11.76 -7.65 10.22
N ASN A 52 -10.67 -7.91 10.95
CA ASN A 52 -9.29 -7.56 10.57
C ASN A 52 -8.51 -8.74 9.96
N TYR A 53 -9.21 -9.79 9.53
CA TYR A 53 -8.65 -10.97 8.89
C TYR A 53 -9.48 -11.42 7.68
N ILE A 54 -10.00 -10.46 6.90
CA ILE A 54 -10.98 -10.73 5.84
C ILE A 54 -10.45 -11.68 4.75
N LEU A 55 -9.16 -11.67 4.46
CA LEU A 55 -8.52 -12.58 3.50
C LEU A 55 -8.47 -14.05 3.98
N LYS A 56 -8.83 -14.34 5.22
CA LYS A 56 -9.05 -15.72 5.69
C LYS A 56 -10.40 -16.30 5.19
N ASN A 57 -11.29 -15.46 4.68
CA ASN A 57 -12.57 -15.93 4.14
C ASN A 57 -12.38 -16.55 2.75
N LYS A 58 -12.95 -17.75 2.56
CA LYS A 58 -12.87 -18.51 1.29
C LYS A 58 -13.45 -17.74 0.09
N SER A 59 -14.39 -16.83 0.32
CA SER A 59 -14.97 -15.99 -0.74
C SER A 59 -13.94 -15.08 -1.40
N LEU A 60 -12.84 -14.75 -0.72
CA LEU A 60 -11.77 -13.88 -1.22
C LEU A 60 -10.50 -14.67 -1.64
N SER A 61 -10.56 -16.00 -1.74
CA SER A 61 -9.38 -16.82 -2.05
C SER A 61 -8.66 -16.38 -3.32
N LYS A 62 -9.40 -16.12 -4.41
CA LYS A 62 -8.79 -15.67 -5.67
C LYS A 62 -8.12 -14.29 -5.59
N ILE A 63 -8.68 -13.38 -4.78
CA ILE A 63 -8.02 -12.10 -4.49
C ILE A 63 -6.77 -12.37 -3.66
N LYS A 64 -6.85 -13.20 -2.63
CA LYS A 64 -5.71 -13.57 -1.79
C LYS A 64 -4.57 -14.17 -2.62
N ASP A 65 -4.86 -15.14 -3.49
CA ASP A 65 -3.88 -15.78 -4.37
C ASP A 65 -3.16 -14.73 -5.25
N PHE A 66 -3.92 -13.79 -5.84
CA PHE A 66 -3.35 -12.69 -6.61
C PHE A 66 -2.43 -11.80 -5.76
N LEU A 67 -2.84 -11.44 -4.55
CA LEU A 67 -2.04 -10.61 -3.64
C LEU A 67 -0.76 -11.34 -3.20
N GLU A 68 -0.81 -12.65 -2.94
CA GLU A 68 0.35 -13.46 -2.60
C GLU A 68 1.35 -13.54 -3.76
N ILE A 69 0.88 -13.61 -5.00
CA ILE A 69 1.73 -13.51 -6.20
C ILE A 69 2.41 -12.13 -6.27
N CYS A 70 1.66 -11.03 -6.04
CA CYS A 70 2.23 -9.69 -6.03
C CYS A 70 3.27 -9.50 -4.92
N ILE A 71 3.01 -10.02 -3.72
CA ILE A 71 3.95 -10.00 -2.58
C ILE A 71 5.22 -10.79 -2.94
N LYS A 72 5.07 -11.98 -3.49
CA LYS A 72 6.21 -12.77 -3.95
C LYS A 72 7.03 -12.03 -4.99
N ASN A 73 6.37 -11.41 -5.95
CA ASN A 73 7.04 -10.60 -6.99
C ASN A 73 7.82 -9.40 -6.41
N TYR A 74 7.27 -8.74 -5.39
CA TYR A 74 7.97 -7.69 -4.66
C TYR A 74 9.24 -8.24 -3.99
N PHE A 75 9.15 -9.39 -3.33
CA PHE A 75 10.30 -10.03 -2.67
C PHE A 75 11.37 -10.46 -3.66
N ASP A 76 10.97 -11.09 -4.76
CA ASP A 76 11.89 -11.64 -5.76
C ASP A 76 12.66 -10.53 -6.54
N ASN A 77 12.10 -9.31 -6.63
CA ASN A 77 12.71 -8.24 -7.45
C ASN A 77 13.27 -7.07 -6.63
N ILE A 78 12.85 -6.90 -5.38
CA ILE A 78 13.21 -5.74 -4.56
C ILE A 78 13.98 -6.18 -3.31
N VAL A 79 13.49 -7.18 -2.58
CA VAL A 79 14.11 -7.63 -1.33
C VAL A 79 15.28 -8.55 -1.61
N LEU A 80 15.13 -9.50 -2.56
CA LEU A 80 16.15 -10.47 -2.98
C LEU A 80 16.80 -11.18 -1.78
N PRO A 81 16.03 -11.86 -0.92
CA PRO A 81 16.55 -12.43 0.31
C PRO A 81 17.63 -13.47 0.01
N ALA A 82 18.77 -13.38 0.69
CA ALA A 82 19.87 -14.36 0.60
C ALA A 82 19.63 -15.62 1.44
N THR A 83 18.63 -15.59 2.32
CA THR A 83 18.28 -16.68 3.24
C THR A 83 16.84 -17.15 3.00
N ASN A 84 16.44 -18.22 3.69
CA ASN A 84 15.09 -18.77 3.57
C ASN A 84 14.06 -17.89 4.31
N VAL A 85 13.68 -16.78 3.69
CA VAL A 85 12.68 -15.83 4.20
C VAL A 85 11.41 -15.92 3.37
N THR A 86 10.28 -16.14 4.03
CA THR A 86 8.96 -16.24 3.37
C THR A 86 8.03 -15.14 3.87
N PRO A 87 7.53 -14.27 2.99
CA PRO A 87 6.52 -13.27 3.35
C PRO A 87 5.15 -13.92 3.57
N TYR A 88 4.36 -13.36 4.49
CA TYR A 88 2.97 -13.79 4.73
C TYR A 88 2.09 -12.63 5.16
N ILE A 89 0.80 -12.68 4.80
CA ILE A 89 -0.19 -11.68 5.19
C ILE A 89 -0.56 -11.91 6.66
N THR A 90 -0.38 -10.89 7.50
CA THR A 90 -0.72 -10.93 8.93
C THR A 90 -2.17 -10.52 9.17
N GLN A 91 -2.54 -9.30 8.82
CA GLN A 91 -3.87 -8.72 8.95
C GLN A 91 -4.38 -8.21 7.61
N SER A 92 -5.71 -8.13 7.49
CA SER A 92 -6.37 -7.59 6.30
C SER A 92 -7.77 -7.09 6.64
N TRP A 93 -8.12 -5.89 6.20
CA TRP A 93 -9.40 -5.24 6.49
C TRP A 93 -9.90 -4.43 5.29
N LEU A 94 -11.19 -4.12 5.27
CA LEU A 94 -11.78 -3.23 4.29
C LEU A 94 -11.80 -1.79 4.81
N ASN A 95 -11.58 -0.84 3.90
CA ASN A 95 -11.80 0.58 4.14
C ASN A 95 -12.94 1.06 3.23
N PHE A 96 -13.80 1.89 3.78
CA PHE A 96 -14.93 2.51 3.10
C PHE A 96 -14.84 4.02 3.28
N THR A 97 -14.72 4.75 2.18
CA THR A 97 -14.54 6.20 2.18
C THR A 97 -15.62 6.84 1.31
N LYS A 98 -16.48 7.65 1.91
CA LYS A 98 -17.54 8.42 1.25
C LYS A 98 -17.01 9.79 0.82
N ILE A 99 -17.89 10.59 0.21
CA ILE A 99 -17.62 12.02 -0.02
C ILE A 99 -17.34 12.73 1.30
N ASN A 100 -16.40 13.67 1.30
CA ASN A 100 -15.92 14.45 2.45
C ASN A 100 -15.20 13.60 3.53
N GLU A 101 -14.97 12.32 3.29
CA GLU A 101 -14.16 11.46 4.16
C GLU A 101 -12.73 11.36 3.63
N PHE A 102 -11.81 10.99 4.52
CA PHE A 102 -10.38 10.87 4.26
C PHE A 102 -9.81 9.68 5.03
N HIS A 103 -8.53 9.39 4.87
CA HIS A 103 -7.79 8.52 5.78
C HIS A 103 -6.54 9.29 6.23
N HIS A 104 -6.37 9.43 7.54
CA HIS A 104 -5.29 10.21 8.13
C HIS A 104 -3.90 9.70 7.71
N THR A 105 -2.89 10.55 7.85
CA THR A 105 -1.50 10.18 7.60
C THR A 105 -1.02 9.21 8.67
N HIS A 106 -0.53 8.04 8.26
CA HIS A 106 -0.04 6.99 9.15
C HIS A 106 0.99 6.09 8.47
N CYS A 107 1.61 5.23 9.24
CA CYS A 107 2.42 4.09 8.81
C CYS A 107 1.99 2.84 9.59
N HIS A 108 2.53 1.66 9.23
CA HIS A 108 2.11 0.40 9.85
C HIS A 108 3.25 -0.22 10.68
N PRO A 109 3.22 -0.09 12.03
CA PRO A 109 4.17 -0.82 12.88
C PRO A 109 3.94 -2.33 12.79
N ASN A 110 4.98 -3.11 13.11
CA ASN A 110 4.96 -4.57 13.06
C ASN A 110 4.56 -5.17 11.68
N SER A 111 4.90 -4.45 10.63
CA SER A 111 4.70 -4.84 9.24
C SER A 111 5.93 -4.49 8.42
N TYR A 112 6.36 -5.37 7.52
CA TYR A 112 7.49 -5.15 6.64
C TYR A 112 7.07 -4.46 5.35
N ILE A 113 5.96 -4.95 4.75
CA ILE A 113 5.31 -4.37 3.57
C ILE A 113 3.84 -4.16 3.90
N SER A 114 3.29 -3.03 3.49
CA SER A 114 1.85 -2.77 3.46
C SER A 114 1.33 -2.80 2.04
N GLY A 115 0.10 -3.26 1.90
CA GLY A 115 -0.57 -3.32 0.61
C GLY A 115 -2.00 -2.83 0.66
N VAL A 116 -2.45 -2.26 -0.45
CA VAL A 116 -3.84 -1.87 -0.65
C VAL A 116 -4.32 -2.38 -2.00
N PHE A 117 -5.40 -3.15 -2.01
CA PHE A 117 -6.11 -3.59 -3.20
C PHE A 117 -7.40 -2.79 -3.35
N TYR A 118 -7.67 -2.27 -4.54
CA TYR A 118 -8.77 -1.34 -4.81
C TYR A 118 -9.96 -2.08 -5.42
N ILE A 119 -10.98 -2.31 -4.60
CA ILE A 119 -12.20 -3.05 -4.94
C ILE A 119 -13.15 -2.19 -5.77
N LYS A 120 -13.27 -0.91 -5.40
CA LYS A 120 -14.08 0.07 -6.11
C LYS A 120 -13.47 1.46 -5.97
N CYS A 121 -13.12 2.06 -7.10
CA CYS A 121 -12.62 3.41 -7.22
C CYS A 121 -13.37 4.16 -8.32
N ASP A 122 -13.51 5.46 -8.13
CA ASP A 122 -13.92 6.41 -9.16
C ASP A 122 -12.69 7.20 -9.67
N ASP A 123 -12.81 7.85 -10.83
CA ASP A 123 -11.74 8.70 -11.35
C ASP A 123 -11.43 9.83 -10.35
N GLY A 124 -10.15 10.00 -10.02
CA GLY A 124 -9.66 10.94 -9.01
C GLY A 124 -9.43 10.31 -7.63
N ASP A 125 -9.86 9.08 -7.39
CA ASP A 125 -9.45 8.34 -6.19
C ASP A 125 -7.95 8.01 -6.24
N GLY A 126 -7.26 8.09 -5.09
CA GLY A 126 -5.83 7.87 -5.03
C GLY A 126 -5.31 7.59 -3.63
N ILE A 127 -3.99 7.49 -3.55
CA ILE A 127 -3.21 7.41 -2.31
C ILE A 127 -2.06 8.40 -2.39
N SER A 128 -1.79 9.09 -1.29
CA SER A 128 -0.66 10.01 -1.15
C SER A 128 0.40 9.38 -0.27
N PHE A 129 1.64 9.45 -0.70
CA PHE A 129 2.81 9.13 0.13
C PHE A 129 3.51 10.40 0.55
N ASN A 130 3.95 10.49 1.79
CA ASN A 130 4.63 11.64 2.34
C ASN A 130 6.09 11.32 2.65
N LYS A 131 6.96 12.26 2.32
CA LYS A 131 8.37 12.18 2.68
C LYS A 131 8.53 12.48 4.16
N ASN A 132 9.13 11.57 4.90
CA ASN A 132 9.41 11.74 6.31
C ASN A 132 10.82 12.29 6.53
N VAL A 133 11.06 13.51 6.03
CA VAL A 133 12.36 14.20 6.16
C VAL A 133 12.11 15.63 6.60
N TYR A 134 12.83 16.07 7.63
CA TYR A 134 12.85 17.47 8.03
C TYR A 134 13.75 18.27 7.08
N ASN A 135 13.16 19.21 6.34
CA ASN A 135 13.90 20.14 5.51
C ASN A 135 14.09 21.46 6.28
N GLN A 136 15.29 21.69 6.77
CA GLN A 136 15.63 22.92 7.48
C GLN A 136 15.55 24.16 6.60
N ILE A 137 15.87 24.01 5.31
CA ILE A 137 15.79 25.08 4.31
C ILE A 137 14.80 24.65 3.24
N LYS A 138 13.76 25.46 3.03
CA LYS A 138 12.73 25.22 2.01
C LYS A 138 12.91 26.22 0.87
N ILE A 139 13.03 25.69 -0.34
CA ILE A 139 13.03 26.46 -1.58
C ILE A 139 11.80 26.04 -2.36
N ASP A 140 10.94 27.01 -2.70
CA ASP A 140 9.74 26.75 -3.49
C ASP A 140 10.14 26.37 -4.92
N ALA A 141 9.65 25.22 -5.38
CA ALA A 141 9.95 24.70 -6.68
C ALA A 141 8.88 25.15 -7.70
N SER A 142 9.31 25.62 -8.85
CA SER A 142 8.39 25.96 -9.96
C SER A 142 7.73 24.72 -10.57
N LYS A 143 8.37 23.54 -10.41
CA LYS A 143 7.85 22.24 -10.86
C LYS A 143 8.31 21.14 -9.91
N LEU A 144 7.36 20.31 -9.46
CA LEU A 144 7.67 19.15 -8.61
C LEU A 144 8.19 17.97 -9.44
N ASN A 145 9.14 17.25 -8.83
CA ASN A 145 9.72 16.01 -9.34
C ASN A 145 10.09 15.09 -8.17
N ILE A 146 10.61 13.89 -8.46
CA ILE A 146 10.97 12.89 -7.45
C ILE A 146 12.04 13.32 -6.44
N PHE A 147 12.82 14.37 -6.73
CA PHE A 147 13.89 14.85 -5.86
C PHE A 147 13.42 15.96 -4.91
N ASN A 148 12.50 16.83 -5.36
CA ASN A 148 12.08 18.03 -4.62
C ASN A 148 10.65 17.97 -4.05
N ALA A 149 9.87 16.92 -4.35
CA ALA A 149 8.54 16.76 -3.81
C ALA A 149 8.56 16.26 -2.36
N ASP A 150 7.70 16.83 -1.50
CA ASP A 150 7.48 16.39 -0.13
C ASP A 150 6.39 15.30 -0.04
N SER A 151 5.53 15.21 -1.05
CA SER A 151 4.53 14.16 -1.20
C SER A 151 4.37 13.74 -2.64
N TRP A 152 3.89 12.50 -2.85
CA TRP A 152 3.63 11.96 -4.17
C TRP A 152 2.31 11.23 -4.22
N ASP A 153 1.45 11.59 -5.19
CA ASP A 153 0.12 11.04 -5.35
C ASP A 153 0.09 9.99 -6.46
N TYR A 154 -0.58 8.87 -6.20
CA TYR A 154 -0.92 7.87 -7.19
C TYR A 154 -2.43 7.83 -7.40
N GLY A 155 -2.89 8.14 -8.62
CA GLY A 155 -4.25 7.82 -9.06
C GLY A 155 -4.41 6.31 -9.24
N LEU A 156 -5.55 5.78 -8.85
CA LEU A 156 -5.79 4.34 -8.76
C LEU A 156 -7.13 3.97 -9.37
N LYS A 157 -7.21 2.75 -9.89
CA LYS A 157 -8.40 2.19 -10.53
C LYS A 157 -8.87 0.94 -9.80
N THR A 158 -10.11 0.58 -10.01
CA THR A 158 -10.64 -0.73 -9.58
C THR A 158 -9.78 -1.87 -10.13
N GLY A 159 -9.43 -2.80 -9.26
CA GLY A 159 -8.54 -3.93 -9.58
C GLY A 159 -7.05 -3.67 -9.33
N ASP A 160 -6.64 -2.41 -9.08
CA ASP A 160 -5.24 -2.11 -8.76
C ASP A 160 -4.84 -2.64 -7.39
N VAL A 161 -3.58 -3.04 -7.26
CA VAL A 161 -2.88 -3.26 -6.01
C VAL A 161 -1.64 -2.38 -5.96
N ILE A 162 -1.38 -1.81 -4.79
CA ILE A 162 -0.14 -1.09 -4.51
C ILE A 162 0.51 -1.70 -3.27
N LEU A 163 1.83 -1.98 -3.34
CA LEU A 163 2.65 -2.43 -2.22
C LEU A 163 3.76 -1.43 -1.97
N PHE A 164 4.06 -1.20 -0.70
CA PHE A 164 5.07 -0.23 -0.26
C PHE A 164 5.67 -0.62 1.09
N PRO A 165 6.88 -0.14 1.42
CA PRO A 165 7.47 -0.34 2.75
C PRO A 165 6.54 0.20 3.84
N SER A 166 6.29 -0.58 4.89
CA SER A 166 5.31 -0.24 5.93
C SER A 166 5.64 1.01 6.74
N TYR A 167 6.92 1.40 6.78
CA TYR A 167 7.37 2.65 7.41
C TYR A 167 6.99 3.92 6.63
N LEU A 168 6.64 3.77 5.33
CA LEU A 168 6.32 4.91 4.48
C LEU A 168 4.98 5.52 4.89
N GLN A 169 5.02 6.79 5.28
CA GLN A 169 3.82 7.53 5.63
C GLN A 169 2.92 7.71 4.42
N HIS A 170 1.65 7.41 4.61
CA HIS A 170 0.65 7.53 3.54
C HIS A 170 -0.70 7.97 4.08
N ALA A 171 -1.50 8.51 3.19
CA ALA A 171 -2.82 9.06 3.48
C ALA A 171 -3.77 8.91 2.30
N VAL A 172 -5.06 9.10 2.55
CA VAL A 172 -6.05 9.38 1.50
C VAL A 172 -6.58 10.78 1.74
N LYS A 173 -6.42 11.66 0.76
CA LYS A 173 -6.93 13.02 0.80
C LYS A 173 -8.45 13.04 0.93
N ILE A 174 -9.01 14.15 1.39
CA ILE A 174 -10.48 14.36 1.44
C ILE A 174 -11.06 14.06 0.06
N ARG A 175 -12.03 13.17 0.05
CA ARG A 175 -12.67 12.69 -1.17
C ARG A 175 -13.76 13.67 -1.60
N ASN A 176 -13.61 14.25 -2.79
CA ASN A 176 -14.57 15.22 -3.37
C ASN A 176 -15.48 14.57 -4.44
N ILE A 177 -15.57 13.25 -4.46
CA ILE A 177 -16.28 12.49 -5.48
C ILE A 177 -17.54 11.87 -4.86
N ASP A 178 -18.71 12.23 -5.41
CA ASP A 178 -20.02 11.74 -4.98
C ASP A 178 -20.65 10.82 -6.05
N LYS A 179 -19.91 9.79 -6.47
CA LYS A 179 -20.42 8.76 -7.39
C LYS A 179 -20.66 7.44 -6.68
N SER A 180 -19.66 7.00 -5.92
CA SER A 180 -19.73 5.73 -5.21
C SER A 180 -18.95 5.79 -3.91
N ILE A 181 -19.08 4.79 -3.05
CA ILE A 181 -18.22 4.62 -1.88
C ILE A 181 -16.93 3.97 -2.35
N ARG A 182 -15.78 4.68 -2.20
CA ARG A 182 -14.48 4.07 -2.43
C ARG A 182 -14.31 2.91 -1.45
N THR A 183 -14.01 1.76 -1.99
CA THR A 183 -13.82 0.53 -1.20
C THR A 183 -12.45 -0.05 -1.51
N SER A 184 -11.63 -0.22 -0.50
CA SER A 184 -10.30 -0.85 -0.63
C SER A 184 -10.10 -1.91 0.45
N LEU A 185 -9.22 -2.88 0.14
CA LEU A 185 -8.77 -3.93 1.03
C LEU A 185 -7.32 -3.64 1.37
N ALA A 186 -7.05 -3.25 2.60
CA ALA A 186 -5.71 -3.07 3.12
C ALA A 186 -5.21 -4.34 3.80
N PHE A 187 -3.91 -4.57 3.75
CA PHE A 187 -3.28 -5.72 4.39
C PHE A 187 -1.83 -5.43 4.78
N ASN A 188 -1.40 -6.10 5.83
CA ASN A 188 -0.03 -6.08 6.33
C ASN A 188 0.67 -7.38 6.03
N VAL A 189 1.96 -7.30 5.70
CA VAL A 189 2.83 -8.44 5.41
C VAL A 189 4.01 -8.43 6.35
N PHE A 190 4.29 -9.56 6.97
CA PHE A 190 5.51 -9.79 7.72
C PHE A 190 6.27 -10.99 7.13
N VAL A 191 7.40 -11.34 7.71
CA VAL A 191 8.27 -12.42 7.24
C VAL A 191 8.47 -13.48 8.30
N LYS A 192 8.76 -14.70 7.89
CA LYS A 192 9.24 -15.79 8.72
C LYS A 192 10.44 -16.45 8.05
N GLY A 193 11.25 -17.13 8.84
CA GLY A 193 12.49 -17.78 8.40
C GLY A 193 13.72 -17.14 9.06
N ASN A 194 14.88 -17.30 8.47
CA ASN A 194 16.14 -16.81 9.01
C ASN A 194 16.48 -15.44 8.43
N LEU A 195 16.45 -14.40 9.26
CA LEU A 195 16.86 -13.05 8.91
C LEU A 195 18.28 -12.80 9.44
N GLY A 196 19.06 -12.01 8.68
CA GLY A 196 20.45 -11.71 9.03
C GLY A 196 21.36 -12.94 8.96
N ASN A 197 22.46 -12.92 9.69
CA ASN A 197 23.38 -14.04 9.80
C ASN A 197 24.14 -14.05 11.14
N ASN A 198 24.61 -15.21 11.53
CA ASN A 198 25.32 -15.42 12.77
C ASN A 198 26.69 -14.69 12.79
N GLN A 199 27.41 -14.65 11.67
CA GLN A 199 28.74 -14.03 11.60
C GLN A 199 28.70 -12.52 11.92
N ASN A 200 27.63 -11.84 11.53
CA ASN A 200 27.44 -10.42 11.77
C ASN A 200 26.64 -10.13 13.07
N LEU A 201 26.35 -11.16 13.87
CA LEU A 201 25.55 -11.07 15.10
C LEU A 201 24.15 -10.43 14.87
N THR A 202 23.56 -10.70 13.71
CA THR A 202 22.24 -10.15 13.30
C THR A 202 21.21 -11.22 13.06
N GLU A 203 21.51 -12.49 13.39
CA GLU A 203 20.60 -13.61 13.16
C GLU A 203 19.32 -13.47 13.99
N LEU A 204 18.19 -13.58 13.31
CA LEU A 204 16.85 -13.62 13.90
C LEU A 204 16.05 -14.73 13.22
N ILE A 205 15.66 -15.74 13.97
CA ILE A 205 14.85 -16.88 13.50
C ILE A 205 13.39 -16.62 13.91
N LEU A 206 12.49 -16.54 12.93
CA LEU A 206 11.05 -16.29 13.09
C LEU A 206 10.20 -17.45 12.58
#